data_6b4a42f979a0a0c175bb898426e98efd
#
_entry.id   6b4a42f979a0a0c175bb898426e98efd
#
_cell.length_a   1.000
_cell.length_b   1.000
_cell.length_c   1.000
_cell.angle_alpha   90.00
_cell.angle_beta   90.00
_cell.angle_gamma   90.00
#
_symmetry.space_group_name_H-M   'P 1'
#
loop_
_entity.id
_entity.type
_entity.pdbx_description
1 polymer ?
#
loop_
_entity_poly.entity_id
_entity_poly.type
_entity_poly.pdbx_seq_one_letter_code
_entity_poly.pdbx_strand_id
1 'polypeptide(L)'
;MSTIHFKQTTTAAPEQYIAALTDFGPGRSKLFGNSSDDDLKVHSESANHADVTEGSGGIWERLDYDWSTPDKLVAKTTDSNTWGGQSGHTYTFKRLPDGKTEIDYVVVREGKTLKGRFLGIVLGTVGKGVLQKAFVNSVKAVEARNGAPAAEHA
;
A
#
# COMPACT_ATOMS: atom_id res chain seq x y z
N MET A 1 -19.44 -2.50 -2.65
CA MET A 1 -18.05 -2.27 -3.10
C MET A 1 -17.72 -0.79 -2.96
N SER A 2 -16.57 -0.48 -2.39
CA SER A 2 -16.08 0.90 -2.26
C SER A 2 -14.78 1.06 -3.03
N THR A 3 -14.66 2.15 -3.78
CA THR A 3 -13.44 2.57 -4.46
C THR A 3 -12.98 3.89 -3.85
N ILE A 4 -11.77 3.90 -3.32
CA ILE A 4 -11.21 5.07 -2.63
C ILE A 4 -9.98 5.50 -3.40
N HIS A 5 -9.90 6.79 -3.72
CA HIS A 5 -8.86 7.35 -4.57
C HIS A 5 -8.12 8.47 -3.82
N PHE A 6 -6.80 8.38 -3.78
CA PHE A 6 -5.95 9.39 -3.18
C PHE A 6 -4.86 9.82 -4.16
N LYS A 7 -4.49 11.11 -4.08
CA LYS A 7 -3.32 11.65 -4.77
C LYS A 7 -2.41 12.33 -3.77
N GLN A 8 -1.11 12.15 -3.94
CA GLN A 8 -0.10 12.78 -3.09
C GLN A 8 1.18 13.01 -3.89
N THR A 9 1.75 14.19 -3.75
CA THR A 9 3.07 14.49 -4.29
C THR A 9 4.15 14.11 -3.28
N THR A 10 5.24 13.53 -3.76
CA THR A 10 6.37 13.10 -2.93
C THR A 10 7.70 13.44 -3.57
N THR A 11 8.72 13.61 -2.74
CA THR A 11 10.12 13.75 -3.19
C THR A 11 10.75 12.42 -3.55
N ALA A 12 10.15 11.29 -3.16
CA ALA A 12 10.64 9.97 -3.51
C ALA A 12 10.45 9.69 -5.01
N ALA A 13 11.45 9.10 -5.64
CA ALA A 13 11.32 8.60 -7.01
C ALA A 13 10.37 7.38 -7.03
N PRO A 14 9.71 7.07 -8.16
CA PRO A 14 8.87 5.89 -8.26
C PRO A 14 9.58 4.61 -7.82
N GLU A 15 10.83 4.42 -8.21
CA GLU A 15 11.64 3.24 -7.85
C GLU A 15 11.84 3.14 -6.34
N GLN A 16 12.02 4.27 -5.66
CA GLN A 16 12.19 4.32 -4.21
C GLN A 16 10.89 3.94 -3.49
N TYR A 17 9.77 4.42 -3.99
CA TYR A 17 8.47 4.10 -3.39
C TYR A 17 8.11 2.63 -3.62
N ILE A 18 8.33 2.12 -4.83
CA ILE A 18 8.11 0.70 -5.15
C ILE A 18 9.04 -0.18 -4.31
N ALA A 19 10.30 0.21 -4.14
CA ALA A 19 11.24 -0.53 -3.29
C ALA A 19 10.74 -0.62 -1.84
N ALA A 20 10.15 0.46 -1.32
CA ALA A 20 9.55 0.45 0.03
C ALA A 20 8.31 -0.47 0.08
N LEU A 21 7.43 -0.38 -0.91
CA LEU A 21 6.21 -1.22 -0.99
C LEU A 21 6.55 -2.71 -1.09
N THR A 22 7.67 -3.04 -1.72
CA THR A 22 8.08 -4.43 -1.96
C THR A 22 9.16 -4.91 -0.99
N ASP A 23 9.47 -4.14 0.04
CA ASP A 23 10.29 -4.56 1.15
C ASP A 23 9.41 -5.27 2.18
N PHE A 24 9.45 -6.58 2.18
CA PHE A 24 8.68 -7.43 3.08
C PHE A 24 9.49 -7.89 4.30
N GLY A 25 10.56 -7.19 4.60
CA GLY A 25 11.41 -7.46 5.76
C GLY A 25 10.84 -6.90 7.07
N PRO A 26 11.55 -7.14 8.20
CA PRO A 26 11.14 -6.60 9.49
C PRO A 26 11.05 -5.06 9.48
N GLY A 27 10.09 -4.54 10.22
CA GLY A 27 9.87 -3.10 10.32
C GLY A 27 8.96 -2.51 9.25
N ARG A 28 8.34 -3.34 8.41
CA ARG A 28 7.39 -2.89 7.39
C ARG A 28 6.25 -2.06 7.99
N SER A 29 5.81 -2.40 9.21
CA SER A 29 4.75 -1.67 9.91
C SER A 29 5.09 -0.20 10.19
N LYS A 30 6.37 0.15 10.21
CA LYS A 30 6.83 1.54 10.38
C LYS A 30 6.57 2.38 9.13
N LEU A 31 6.50 1.74 7.97
CA LEU A 31 6.17 2.37 6.69
C LEU A 31 4.67 2.26 6.38
N PHE A 32 4.11 1.09 6.58
CA PHE A 32 2.73 0.76 6.24
C PHE A 32 2.05 0.16 7.48
N GLY A 33 1.30 0.97 8.21
CA GLY A 33 0.71 0.60 9.50
C GLY A 33 -0.32 -0.52 9.45
N ASN A 34 -0.83 -0.86 8.25
CA ASN A 34 -1.74 -1.98 8.05
C ASN A 34 -1.02 -3.32 7.83
N SER A 35 0.30 -3.33 7.90
CA SER A 35 1.12 -4.54 7.70
C SER A 35 1.94 -4.80 8.96
N SER A 36 1.37 -5.55 9.89
CA SER A 36 2.07 -5.98 11.12
C SER A 36 3.12 -7.03 10.80
N ASP A 37 4.29 -6.92 11.41
CA ASP A 37 5.37 -7.90 11.23
C ASP A 37 4.91 -9.32 11.64
N ASP A 38 4.07 -9.44 12.66
CA ASP A 38 3.58 -10.72 13.16
C ASP A 38 2.64 -11.44 12.16
N ASP A 39 1.95 -10.67 11.33
CA ASP A 39 0.99 -11.19 10.35
C ASP A 39 1.61 -11.34 8.95
N LEU A 40 2.82 -10.87 8.76
CA LEU A 40 3.49 -10.85 7.47
C LEU A 40 4.05 -12.22 7.11
N LYS A 41 3.65 -12.74 5.94
CA LYS A 41 4.17 -14.00 5.43
C LYS A 41 4.39 -13.91 3.93
N VAL A 42 5.64 -14.08 3.50
CA VAL A 42 6.00 -14.13 2.09
C VAL A 42 5.89 -15.57 1.61
N HIS A 43 4.99 -15.83 0.65
CA HIS A 43 4.79 -17.16 0.06
C HIS A 43 5.73 -17.38 -1.11
N SER A 44 5.94 -16.36 -1.93
CA SER A 44 6.90 -16.38 -3.03
C SER A 44 7.29 -14.95 -3.39
N GLU A 45 8.48 -14.80 -3.98
CA GLU A 45 9.00 -13.50 -4.37
C GLU A 45 9.96 -13.66 -5.56
N SER A 46 9.83 -12.78 -6.53
CA SER A 46 10.71 -12.71 -7.69
C SER A 46 11.09 -11.25 -7.97
N ALA A 47 11.76 -10.97 -9.08
CA ALA A 47 12.27 -9.64 -9.38
C ALA A 47 11.19 -8.56 -9.46
N ASN A 48 9.97 -8.90 -9.91
CA ASN A 48 8.88 -7.92 -10.10
C ASN A 48 7.50 -8.48 -9.73
N HIS A 49 7.46 -9.51 -8.89
CA HIS A 49 6.24 -10.17 -8.47
C HIS A 49 6.42 -10.79 -7.08
N ALA A 50 5.36 -10.76 -6.25
CA ALA A 50 5.37 -11.38 -4.93
C ALA A 50 3.97 -11.84 -4.53
N ASP A 51 3.90 -12.92 -3.77
CA ASP A 51 2.68 -13.45 -3.17
C ASP A 51 2.87 -13.39 -1.64
N VAL A 52 2.10 -12.53 -0.98
CA VAL A 52 2.34 -12.16 0.41
C VAL A 52 1.01 -12.10 1.17
N THR A 53 1.00 -12.61 2.40
CA THR A 53 -0.11 -12.37 3.34
C THR A 53 0.31 -11.24 4.29
N GLU A 54 -0.55 -10.25 4.42
CA GLU A 54 -0.36 -9.10 5.31
C GLU A 54 -1.62 -8.87 6.13
N GLY A 55 -1.48 -8.22 7.25
CA GLY A 55 -2.63 -7.87 8.08
C GLY A 55 -2.26 -7.15 9.35
N SER A 56 -3.29 -6.67 10.03
CA SER A 56 -3.20 -6.08 11.37
C SER A 56 -4.58 -6.09 12.01
N GLY A 57 -4.63 -6.12 13.34
CA GLY A 57 -5.88 -6.00 14.08
C GLY A 57 -6.91 -7.09 13.77
N GLY A 58 -6.47 -8.30 13.41
CA GLY A 58 -7.35 -9.44 13.12
C GLY A 58 -7.91 -9.47 11.70
N ILE A 59 -7.56 -8.51 10.87
CA ILE A 59 -7.90 -8.50 9.43
C ILE A 59 -6.63 -8.85 8.66
N TRP A 60 -6.70 -9.90 7.84
CA TRP A 60 -5.58 -10.29 6.98
C TRP A 60 -6.05 -10.42 5.53
N GLU A 61 -5.12 -10.22 4.61
CA GLU A 61 -5.34 -10.46 3.20
C GLU A 61 -4.09 -11.04 2.55
N ARG A 62 -4.29 -11.95 1.63
CA ARG A 62 -3.25 -12.46 0.74
C ARG A 62 -3.29 -11.66 -0.53
N LEU A 63 -2.14 -11.14 -0.92
CA LEU A 63 -2.00 -10.18 -2.00
C LEU A 63 -1.02 -10.69 -3.04
N ASP A 64 -1.42 -10.54 -4.28
CA ASP A 64 -0.57 -10.77 -5.45
C ASP A 64 -0.02 -9.41 -5.91
N TYR A 65 1.27 -9.18 -5.61
CA TYR A 65 1.98 -7.95 -5.97
C TYR A 65 2.60 -8.11 -7.35
N ASP A 66 2.37 -7.12 -8.21
CA ASP A 66 2.96 -7.06 -9.54
C ASP A 66 3.46 -5.64 -9.81
N TRP A 67 4.76 -5.49 -10.05
CA TRP A 67 5.39 -4.23 -10.44
C TRP A 67 6.22 -4.38 -11.71
N SER A 68 5.81 -5.30 -12.59
CA SER A 68 6.43 -5.54 -13.89
C SER A 68 6.21 -4.41 -14.88
N THR A 69 5.15 -3.60 -14.70
CA THR A 69 4.91 -2.41 -15.51
C THR A 69 5.64 -1.22 -14.90
N PRO A 70 6.43 -0.45 -15.68
CA PRO A 70 7.12 0.73 -15.18
C PRO A 70 6.18 1.73 -14.51
N ASP A 71 6.63 2.32 -13.40
CA ASP A 71 5.91 3.35 -12.65
C ASP A 71 4.49 2.94 -12.22
N LYS A 72 4.32 1.65 -11.93
CA LYS A 72 3.05 1.09 -11.48
C LYS A 72 3.26 -0.12 -10.58
N LEU A 73 2.41 -0.24 -9.55
CA LEU A 73 2.34 -1.44 -8.71
C LEU A 73 0.88 -1.78 -8.47
N VAL A 74 0.53 -3.03 -8.68
CA VAL A 74 -0.80 -3.57 -8.38
C VAL A 74 -0.65 -4.65 -7.33
N ALA A 75 -1.43 -4.56 -6.25
CA ALA A 75 -1.52 -5.60 -5.23
C ALA A 75 -2.97 -6.07 -5.16
N LYS A 76 -3.24 -7.18 -5.82
CA LYS A 76 -4.59 -7.75 -5.91
C LYS A 76 -4.84 -8.69 -4.74
N THR A 77 -5.96 -8.51 -4.06
CA THR A 77 -6.40 -9.42 -3.00
C THR A 77 -6.82 -10.76 -3.62
N THR A 78 -6.14 -11.83 -3.24
CA THR A 78 -6.46 -13.20 -3.72
C THR A 78 -7.19 -14.01 -2.67
N ASP A 79 -7.00 -13.70 -1.39
CA ASP A 79 -7.74 -14.28 -0.28
C ASP A 79 -7.73 -13.33 0.92
N SER A 80 -8.72 -13.44 1.79
CA SER A 80 -8.84 -12.60 2.99
C SER A 80 -9.95 -13.15 3.88
N ASN A 81 -9.86 -12.87 5.18
CA ASN A 81 -10.98 -13.11 6.08
C ASN A 81 -12.07 -12.04 5.98
N THR A 82 -11.85 -10.96 5.25
CA THR A 82 -12.76 -9.81 5.19
C THR A 82 -13.07 -9.38 3.76
N TRP A 83 -12.07 -9.36 2.89
CA TRP A 83 -12.16 -8.79 1.55
C TRP A 83 -12.15 -9.87 0.46
N GLY A 84 -12.85 -9.61 -0.64
CA GLY A 84 -12.92 -10.51 -1.79
C GLY A 84 -13.21 -9.76 -3.08
N GLY A 85 -13.63 -10.48 -4.11
CA GLY A 85 -14.04 -9.91 -5.39
C GLY A 85 -12.95 -9.07 -6.06
N GLN A 86 -13.22 -7.78 -6.26
CA GLN A 86 -12.31 -6.84 -6.93
C GLN A 86 -11.36 -6.11 -5.97
N SER A 87 -11.33 -6.51 -4.70
CA SER A 87 -10.49 -5.86 -3.70
C SER A 87 -9.02 -5.85 -4.08
N GLY A 88 -8.34 -4.77 -3.74
CA GLY A 88 -6.92 -4.60 -4.00
C GLY A 88 -6.48 -3.15 -3.97
N HIS A 89 -5.20 -2.96 -4.29
CA HIS A 89 -4.52 -1.67 -4.29
C HIS A 89 -3.82 -1.45 -5.62
N THR A 90 -3.92 -0.23 -6.15
CA THR A 90 -3.19 0.16 -7.36
C THR A 90 -2.47 1.48 -7.11
N TYR A 91 -1.16 1.48 -7.31
CA TYR A 91 -0.33 2.67 -7.27
C TYR A 91 0.14 2.98 -8.68
N THR A 92 -0.06 4.21 -9.12
CA THR A 92 0.49 4.73 -10.38
C THR A 92 1.33 5.95 -10.06
N PHE A 93 2.53 6.03 -10.63
CA PHE A 93 3.49 7.09 -10.34
C PHE A 93 3.70 7.93 -11.59
N LYS A 94 3.55 9.25 -11.44
CA LYS A 94 3.79 10.22 -12.50
C LYS A 94 4.99 11.07 -12.13
N ARG A 95 6.03 11.07 -12.97
CA ARG A 95 7.19 11.93 -12.79
C ARG A 95 6.85 13.35 -13.22
N LEU A 96 7.03 14.30 -12.31
CA LEU A 96 6.70 15.71 -12.54
C LEU A 96 7.94 16.47 -13.07
N PRO A 97 7.73 17.60 -13.79
CA PRO A 97 8.85 18.40 -14.33
C PRO A 97 9.82 18.93 -13.27
N ASP A 98 9.36 19.12 -12.03
CA ASP A 98 10.20 19.60 -10.92
C ASP A 98 11.02 18.50 -10.24
N GLY A 99 10.99 17.28 -10.75
CA GLY A 99 11.69 16.12 -10.20
C GLY A 99 10.95 15.37 -9.11
N LYS A 100 9.79 15.86 -8.70
CA LYS A 100 8.91 15.16 -7.75
C LYS A 100 8.07 14.11 -8.46
N THR A 101 7.41 13.29 -7.68
CA THR A 101 6.50 12.23 -8.16
C THR A 101 5.10 12.48 -7.65
N GLU A 102 4.10 12.37 -8.51
CA GLU A 102 2.70 12.30 -8.10
C GLU A 102 2.30 10.84 -7.96
N ILE A 103 1.84 10.46 -6.78
CA ILE A 103 1.31 9.12 -6.51
C ILE A 103 -0.19 9.17 -6.66
N ASP A 104 -0.73 8.28 -7.48
CA ASP A 104 -2.15 8.04 -7.64
C ASP A 104 -2.45 6.67 -7.04
N TYR A 105 -3.17 6.64 -5.93
CA TYR A 105 -3.43 5.44 -5.15
C TYR A 105 -4.91 5.13 -5.12
N VAL A 106 -5.28 3.96 -5.62
CA VAL A 106 -6.67 3.48 -5.65
C VAL A 106 -6.78 2.23 -4.80
N VAL A 107 -7.72 2.25 -3.86
CA VAL A 107 -8.06 1.09 -3.02
C VAL A 107 -9.49 0.67 -3.36
N VAL A 108 -9.66 -0.60 -3.68
CA VAL A 108 -10.98 -1.21 -3.86
C VAL A 108 -11.23 -2.14 -2.68
N ARG A 109 -12.39 -2.00 -2.05
CA ARG A 109 -12.81 -2.83 -0.93
C ARG A 109 -14.19 -3.41 -1.21
N GLU A 110 -14.23 -4.71 -1.42
CA GLU A 110 -15.44 -5.49 -1.59
C GLU A 110 -15.52 -6.50 -0.46
N GLY A 111 -16.50 -6.31 0.42
CA GLY A 111 -16.66 -7.16 1.60
C GLY A 111 -17.13 -8.56 1.22
N LYS A 112 -16.49 -9.57 1.83
CA LYS A 112 -16.78 -10.97 1.65
C LYS A 112 -18.01 -11.42 2.43
N THR A 113 -18.29 -10.72 3.54
CA THR A 113 -19.38 -10.99 4.48
C THR A 113 -20.21 -9.73 4.66
N LEU A 114 -21.34 -9.81 5.35
CA LEU A 114 -22.15 -8.64 5.71
C LEU A 114 -21.33 -7.64 6.54
N LYS A 115 -20.54 -8.13 7.48
CA LYS A 115 -19.64 -7.30 8.29
C LYS A 115 -18.58 -6.62 7.43
N GLY A 116 -17.99 -7.34 6.50
CA GLY A 116 -17.01 -6.79 5.56
C GLY A 116 -17.62 -5.78 4.61
N ARG A 117 -18.84 -6.01 4.13
CA ARG A 117 -19.58 -5.05 3.28
C ARG A 117 -19.86 -3.75 4.03
N PHE A 118 -20.30 -3.85 5.29
CA PHE A 118 -20.52 -2.69 6.14
C PHE A 118 -19.21 -1.92 6.36
N LEU A 119 -18.14 -2.62 6.68
CA LEU A 119 -16.81 -2.00 6.86
C LEU A 119 -16.34 -1.30 5.59
N GLY A 120 -16.54 -1.90 4.42
CA GLY A 120 -16.22 -1.27 3.14
C GLY A 120 -16.97 0.04 2.90
N ILE A 121 -18.25 0.09 3.27
CA ILE A 121 -19.06 1.32 3.18
C ILE A 121 -18.50 2.38 4.14
N VAL A 122 -18.19 2.00 5.38
CA VAL A 122 -17.62 2.92 6.38
C VAL A 122 -16.28 3.49 5.89
N LEU A 123 -15.40 2.66 5.34
CA LEU A 123 -14.11 3.11 4.80
C LEU A 123 -14.28 4.05 3.61
N GLY A 124 -15.29 3.83 2.76
CA GLY A 124 -15.57 4.67 1.61
C GLY A 124 -16.24 6.01 1.97
N THR A 125 -16.71 6.17 3.19
CA THR A 125 -17.43 7.36 3.66
C THR A 125 -16.69 8.02 4.82
N VAL A 126 -17.10 7.74 6.07
CA VAL A 126 -16.54 8.39 7.28
C VAL A 126 -15.10 7.95 7.57
N GLY A 127 -14.71 6.73 7.20
CA GLY A 127 -13.35 6.20 7.39
C GLY A 127 -12.34 6.69 6.36
N LYS A 128 -12.77 7.37 5.30
CA LYS A 128 -11.88 7.84 4.23
C LYS A 128 -10.79 8.78 4.75
N GLY A 129 -11.13 9.67 5.67
CA GLY A 129 -10.15 10.60 6.27
C GLY A 129 -9.05 9.88 7.05
N VAL A 130 -9.39 8.79 7.74
CA VAL A 130 -8.42 7.95 8.46
C VAL A 130 -7.46 7.27 7.47
N LEU A 131 -7.99 6.71 6.38
CA LEU A 131 -7.19 6.08 5.34
C LEU A 131 -6.28 7.09 4.63
N GLN A 132 -6.79 8.31 4.37
CA GLN A 132 -6.00 9.37 3.76
C GLN A 132 -4.82 9.77 4.66
N LYS A 133 -5.07 9.92 5.95
CA LYS A 133 -4.01 10.23 6.93
C LYS A 133 -2.96 9.12 6.98
N ALA A 134 -3.40 7.87 6.98
CA ALA A 134 -2.50 6.72 6.94
C ALA A 134 -1.63 6.71 5.68
N PHE A 135 -2.22 7.01 4.54
CA PHE A 135 -1.49 7.12 3.27
C PHE A 135 -0.46 8.25 3.31
N VAL A 136 -0.84 9.44 3.76
CA VAL A 136 0.08 10.58 3.90
C VAL A 136 1.23 10.24 4.84
N ASN A 137 0.95 9.58 5.96
CA ASN A 137 1.97 9.14 6.90
C ASN A 137 2.94 8.13 6.27
N SER A 138 2.43 7.20 5.46
CA SER A 138 3.27 6.25 4.72
C SER A 138 4.17 6.97 3.71
N VAL A 139 3.65 7.95 2.98
CA VAL A 139 4.45 8.76 2.06
C VAL A 139 5.59 9.46 2.79
N LYS A 140 5.30 10.10 3.92
CA LYS A 140 6.32 10.76 4.75
C LYS A 140 7.36 9.78 5.28
N ALA A 141 6.95 8.59 5.69
CA ALA A 141 7.86 7.55 6.18
C ALA A 141 8.80 7.07 5.06
N VAL A 142 8.29 6.90 3.85
CA VAL A 142 9.12 6.54 2.68
C VAL A 142 10.10 7.66 2.35
N GLU A 143 9.66 8.91 2.37
CA GLU A 143 10.53 10.07 2.16
C GLU A 143 11.66 10.09 3.18
N ALA A 144 11.35 9.89 4.47
CA ALA A 144 12.35 9.85 5.54
C ALA A 144 13.34 8.70 5.36
N ARG A 145 12.87 7.52 4.95
CA ARG A 145 13.71 6.36 4.66
C ARG A 145 14.77 6.66 3.59
N ASN A 146 14.40 7.39 2.56
CA ASN A 146 15.28 7.68 1.42
C ASN A 146 16.14 8.93 1.63
N GLY A 147 15.64 9.91 2.40
CA GLY A 147 16.35 11.17 2.65
C GLY A 147 17.18 11.19 3.93
N ALA A 148 16.63 10.62 5.03
CA ALA A 148 17.26 10.71 6.35
C ALA A 148 18.69 10.16 6.42
N PRO A 149 19.03 8.98 5.82
CA PRO A 149 20.41 8.49 5.88
C PRO A 149 21.42 9.46 5.27
N ALA A 150 21.06 10.09 4.14
CA ALA A 150 21.91 11.08 3.50
C ALA A 150 22.03 12.35 4.37
N ALA A 151 20.93 12.80 4.97
CA ALA A 151 20.93 13.96 5.86
C ALA A 151 21.71 13.72 7.14
N GLU A 152 21.64 12.52 7.70
CA GLU A 152 22.39 12.14 8.90
C GLU A 152 23.90 12.06 8.67
N HIS A 153 24.29 11.75 7.44
CA HIS A 153 25.69 11.62 7.07
C HIS A 153 26.29 12.89 6.48
N ALA A 154 25.44 13.83 6.22
CA ALA A 154 25.87 15.14 5.74
C ALA A 154 26.33 16.03 6.89
#